data_26467ba5ca4b485f798b8472a96aee02
#
_entry.id   26467ba5ca4b485f798b8472a96aee02
#
_cell.length_a   1.000
_cell.length_b   1.000
_cell.length_c   1.000
_cell.angle_alpha   90.00
_cell.angle_beta   90.00
_cell.angle_gamma   90.00
#
_symmetry.space_group_name_H-M   'P 1'
#
loop_
_entity.id
_entity.type
_entity.pdbx_description
1 polymer ?
#
loop_
_entity_poly.entity_id
_entity_poly.type
_entity_poly.pdbx_seq_one_letter_code
_entity_poly.pdbx_strand_id
1 'polypeptide(L)'
;MTASPYVLLDDSLTPGGRSLLYTEPERVVSAHEPGEVEAALDAISAGLARGLHAAGFFSYELGLCLEPKLEGLLPAGRRVPLLWIGLFRAPRPLDDAGTRAWLETNGAAERAKISDLHLSWSREQYAQAFNAVEDYIAAGDVYQINLTLKYHFAFEGNPVALYAALRRKQRVAHGALIGTPDLNVLSLSPELFFRREGKHMSARPMKGTAPRGRTPREDARLKTWLAMDEKQRAENLMIVDLLRNDLGRVAKIGSVEVTDLFTVETYRSVHQMTSGIEAELRSDMGLKDMLRALFPCGSVTGAPKMRAMEIISELEGDARGVYTGAIGYIAPSGDAEFNVAIRTVVLDKNGGEMGIGGGIVADSNAHDEWAET
;
A
#
# COMPACT_ATOMS: atom_id res chain seq x y z
N MET A 1 -22.06 -21.63 6.80
CA MET A 1 -21.34 -21.72 5.53
C MET A 1 -20.33 -20.57 5.56
N THR A 2 -19.04 -20.86 5.47
CA THR A 2 -18.01 -19.81 5.32
C THR A 2 -18.32 -19.08 4.02
N ALA A 3 -18.44 -17.75 4.08
CA ALA A 3 -18.69 -16.94 2.89
C ALA A 3 -17.55 -17.15 1.86
N SER A 4 -17.89 -17.26 0.58
CA SER A 4 -16.91 -17.38 -0.48
C SER A 4 -16.00 -16.14 -0.47
N PRO A 5 -14.67 -16.30 -0.67
CA PRO A 5 -13.76 -15.15 -0.72
C PRO A 5 -14.16 -14.16 -1.82
N TYR A 6 -13.90 -12.87 -1.56
CA TYR A 6 -14.11 -11.79 -2.52
C TYR A 6 -13.03 -10.72 -2.42
N VAL A 7 -12.86 -9.98 -3.51
CA VAL A 7 -12.01 -8.78 -3.59
C VAL A 7 -12.82 -7.67 -4.26
N LEU A 8 -13.05 -6.59 -3.54
CA LEU A 8 -13.58 -5.33 -4.08
C LEU A 8 -12.41 -4.34 -4.15
N LEU A 9 -12.03 -3.92 -5.34
CA LEU A 9 -11.14 -2.79 -5.57
C LEU A 9 -12.02 -1.57 -5.83
N ASP A 10 -11.91 -0.55 -4.99
CA ASP A 10 -12.91 0.51 -4.87
C ASP A 10 -12.33 1.89 -5.22
N ASP A 11 -12.75 2.44 -6.36
CA ASP A 11 -12.53 3.84 -6.68
C ASP A 11 -13.76 4.67 -6.26
N SER A 12 -13.68 5.23 -5.08
CA SER A 12 -14.73 6.08 -4.53
C SER A 12 -14.50 7.58 -4.77
N LEU A 13 -13.34 7.95 -5.32
CA LEU A 13 -12.89 9.34 -5.48
C LEU A 13 -13.12 9.87 -6.88
N THR A 14 -12.74 9.11 -7.90
CA THR A 14 -12.75 9.57 -9.29
C THR A 14 -14.17 9.73 -9.80
N PRO A 15 -14.55 10.91 -10.33
CA PRO A 15 -15.87 11.10 -10.97
C PRO A 15 -16.04 10.12 -12.14
N GLY A 16 -17.07 9.27 -12.08
CA GLY A 16 -17.27 8.21 -13.09
C GLY A 16 -16.29 7.02 -12.95
N GLY A 17 -15.50 6.98 -11.89
CA GLY A 17 -14.61 5.85 -11.54
C GLY A 17 -15.37 4.54 -11.43
N ARG A 18 -14.68 3.44 -11.70
CA ARG A 18 -15.25 2.09 -11.66
C ARG A 18 -14.51 1.26 -10.63
N SER A 19 -15.27 0.75 -9.68
CA SER A 19 -14.80 -0.31 -8.80
C SER A 19 -14.84 -1.66 -9.50
N LEU A 20 -13.97 -2.58 -9.12
CA LEU A 20 -13.92 -3.93 -9.65
C LEU A 20 -14.24 -4.94 -8.54
N LEU A 21 -15.31 -5.69 -8.71
CA LEU A 21 -15.71 -6.72 -7.76
C LEU A 21 -15.40 -8.11 -8.31
N TYR A 22 -14.56 -8.86 -7.60
CA TYR A 22 -14.19 -10.24 -7.85
C TYR A 22 -14.85 -11.13 -6.80
N THR A 23 -15.61 -12.10 -7.22
CA THR A 23 -16.29 -13.08 -6.37
C THR A 23 -16.10 -14.50 -6.91
N GLU A 24 -16.23 -15.50 -6.04
CA GLU A 24 -16.18 -16.91 -6.42
C GLU A 24 -14.88 -17.28 -7.15
N PRO A 25 -13.71 -17.20 -6.49
CA PRO A 25 -12.46 -17.57 -7.13
C PRO A 25 -12.47 -19.04 -7.55
N GLU A 26 -11.99 -19.34 -8.77
CA GLU A 26 -11.77 -20.71 -9.20
C GLU A 26 -10.68 -21.40 -8.38
N ARG A 27 -9.71 -20.61 -7.91
CA ARG A 27 -8.61 -21.04 -7.06
C ARG A 27 -8.13 -19.87 -6.20
N VAL A 28 -7.74 -20.16 -4.97
CA VAL A 28 -6.96 -19.28 -4.12
C VAL A 28 -5.51 -19.75 -4.13
N VAL A 29 -4.58 -18.83 -4.33
CA VAL A 29 -3.13 -19.04 -4.22
C VAL A 29 -2.64 -18.23 -3.04
N SER A 30 -2.03 -18.89 -2.07
CA SER A 30 -1.42 -18.24 -0.91
C SER A 30 -0.04 -18.85 -0.64
N ALA A 31 0.85 -18.06 -0.04
CA ALA A 31 2.14 -18.50 0.46
C ALA A 31 2.32 -17.95 1.87
N HIS A 32 2.68 -18.81 2.81
CA HIS A 32 2.96 -18.47 4.19
C HIS A 32 4.47 -18.49 4.48
N GLU A 33 5.19 -19.40 3.82
CA GLU A 33 6.61 -19.59 4.01
C GLU A 33 7.41 -19.23 2.76
N PRO A 34 8.69 -18.80 2.90
CA PRO A 34 9.54 -18.40 1.77
C PRO A 34 9.60 -19.43 0.66
N GLY A 35 9.73 -20.70 1.02
CA GLY A 35 9.82 -21.80 0.05
C GLY A 35 8.57 -22.01 -0.80
N GLU A 36 7.44 -21.41 -0.45
CA GLU A 36 6.17 -21.47 -1.20
C GLU A 36 6.03 -20.35 -2.23
N VAL A 37 6.81 -19.26 -2.09
CA VAL A 37 6.64 -18.02 -2.88
C VAL A 37 6.79 -18.26 -4.38
N GLU A 38 7.85 -18.95 -4.80
CA GLU A 38 8.11 -19.19 -6.22
C GLU A 38 6.99 -20.01 -6.87
N ALA A 39 6.55 -21.08 -6.20
CA ALA A 39 5.45 -21.93 -6.68
C ALA A 39 4.12 -21.17 -6.72
N ALA A 40 3.88 -20.27 -5.76
CA ALA A 40 2.69 -19.43 -5.74
C ALA A 40 2.69 -18.42 -6.91
N LEU A 41 3.81 -17.76 -7.19
CA LEU A 41 3.94 -16.83 -8.31
C LEU A 41 3.82 -17.56 -9.67
N ASP A 42 4.31 -18.80 -9.78
CA ASP A 42 4.10 -19.63 -10.95
C ASP A 42 2.62 -20.02 -11.13
N ALA A 43 1.94 -20.36 -10.05
CA ALA A 43 0.52 -20.68 -10.08
C ALA A 43 -0.34 -19.48 -10.51
N ILE A 44 0.00 -18.28 -10.07
CA ILE A 44 -0.64 -17.02 -10.51
C ILE A 44 -0.41 -16.84 -12.02
N SER A 45 0.84 -16.95 -12.48
CA SER A 45 1.20 -16.81 -13.90
C SER A 45 0.49 -17.83 -14.78
N ALA A 46 0.39 -19.08 -14.33
CA ALA A 46 -0.35 -20.12 -15.02
C ALA A 46 -1.87 -19.84 -15.07
N GLY A 47 -2.43 -19.25 -14.01
CA GLY A 47 -3.83 -18.80 -13.99
C GLY A 47 -4.10 -17.71 -15.01
N LEU A 48 -3.24 -16.69 -15.08
CA LEU A 48 -3.32 -15.60 -16.06
C LEU A 48 -3.22 -16.14 -17.51
N ALA A 49 -2.31 -17.08 -17.77
CA ALA A 49 -2.16 -17.72 -19.08
C ALA A 49 -3.40 -18.52 -19.50
N ARG A 50 -4.23 -18.97 -18.54
CA ARG A 50 -5.53 -19.63 -18.78
C ARG A 50 -6.68 -18.65 -18.95
N GLY A 51 -6.44 -17.35 -18.93
CA GLY A 51 -7.45 -16.30 -19.07
C GLY A 51 -8.14 -15.91 -17.75
N LEU A 52 -7.60 -16.31 -16.59
CA LEU A 52 -8.12 -15.89 -15.29
C LEU A 52 -7.53 -14.55 -14.88
N HIS A 53 -8.30 -13.77 -14.13
CA HIS A 53 -7.85 -12.55 -13.45
C HIS A 53 -7.31 -12.91 -12.07
N ALA A 54 -6.21 -12.30 -11.66
CA ALA A 54 -5.65 -12.42 -10.33
C ALA A 54 -6.00 -11.14 -9.53
N ALA A 55 -6.51 -11.28 -8.30
CA ALA A 55 -6.76 -10.14 -7.42
C ALA A 55 -6.55 -10.52 -5.96
N GLY A 56 -5.97 -9.60 -5.17
CA GLY A 56 -5.66 -9.83 -3.76
C GLY A 56 -4.55 -8.93 -3.26
N PHE A 57 -3.66 -9.46 -2.42
CA PHE A 57 -2.60 -8.67 -1.80
C PHE A 57 -1.25 -9.41 -1.76
N PHE A 58 -0.19 -8.61 -1.68
CA PHE A 58 1.16 -8.96 -1.30
C PHE A 58 1.49 -8.28 0.03
N SER A 59 1.88 -9.04 1.06
CA SER A 59 2.34 -8.49 2.34
C SER A 59 3.74 -7.90 2.20
N TYR A 60 4.07 -6.92 3.02
CA TYR A 60 5.40 -6.29 3.03
C TYR A 60 6.54 -7.32 3.07
N GLU A 61 6.37 -8.37 3.88
CA GLU A 61 7.37 -9.41 4.09
C GLU A 61 7.65 -10.26 2.85
N LEU A 62 6.76 -10.25 1.85
CA LEU A 62 7.10 -10.85 0.56
C LEU A 62 8.38 -10.23 -0.03
N GLY A 63 8.58 -8.92 0.18
CA GLY A 63 9.79 -8.22 -0.27
C GLY A 63 11.09 -8.78 0.31
N LEU A 64 11.05 -9.28 1.55
CA LEU A 64 12.20 -9.95 2.16
C LEU A 64 12.49 -11.31 1.48
N CYS A 65 11.45 -12.00 1.02
CA CYS A 65 11.60 -13.28 0.32
C CYS A 65 12.03 -13.14 -1.15
N LEU A 66 11.79 -11.97 -1.77
CA LEU A 66 12.18 -11.71 -3.17
C LEU A 66 13.67 -11.39 -3.33
N GLU A 67 14.35 -11.08 -2.23
CA GLU A 67 15.77 -10.75 -2.17
C GLU A 67 16.51 -11.71 -1.25
N PRO A 68 17.35 -12.63 -1.78
CA PRO A 68 17.98 -13.69 -1.00
C PRO A 68 18.79 -13.22 0.23
N LYS A 69 19.33 -12.00 0.17
CA LYS A 69 20.08 -11.40 1.29
C LYS A 69 19.19 -11.03 2.48
N LEU A 70 17.88 -10.79 2.24
CA LEU A 70 16.95 -10.36 3.27
C LEU A 70 16.07 -11.48 3.81
N GLU A 71 16.07 -12.67 3.20
CA GLU A 71 15.20 -13.79 3.61
C GLU A 71 15.39 -14.17 5.09
N GLY A 72 16.63 -14.12 5.58
CA GLY A 72 16.95 -14.37 6.99
C GLY A 72 16.39 -13.36 7.99
N LEU A 73 15.86 -12.23 7.52
CA LEU A 73 15.24 -11.17 8.33
C LEU A 73 13.72 -11.34 8.48
N LEU A 74 13.15 -12.38 7.90
CA LEU A 74 11.72 -12.62 7.95
C LEU A 74 11.23 -12.83 9.39
N PRO A 75 10.34 -11.97 9.93
CA PRO A 75 9.90 -12.10 11.31
C PRO A 75 9.07 -13.37 11.52
N ALA A 76 9.23 -14.01 12.66
CA ALA A 76 8.42 -15.14 13.09
C ALA A 76 7.03 -14.67 13.54
N GLY A 77 6.04 -15.59 13.59
CA GLY A 77 4.72 -15.29 14.13
C GLY A 77 3.83 -14.38 13.26
N ARG A 78 4.10 -14.30 11.97
CA ARG A 78 3.29 -13.56 11.02
C ARG A 78 1.83 -14.01 11.05
N ARG A 79 0.90 -13.06 11.14
CA ARG A 79 -0.55 -13.31 11.23
C ARG A 79 -1.22 -13.48 9.86
N VAL A 80 -0.58 -12.98 8.81
CA VAL A 80 -1.09 -12.98 7.43
C VAL A 80 -0.12 -13.69 6.50
N PRO A 81 -0.59 -14.27 5.38
CA PRO A 81 0.30 -14.87 4.39
C PRO A 81 1.18 -13.82 3.72
N LEU A 82 2.33 -14.24 3.18
CA LEU A 82 3.23 -13.42 2.35
C LEU A 82 2.52 -12.88 1.09
N LEU A 83 1.65 -13.71 0.53
CA LEU A 83 0.71 -13.32 -0.52
C LEU A 83 -0.60 -14.10 -0.40
N TRP A 84 -1.70 -13.45 -0.80
CA TRP A 84 -3.00 -14.07 -0.99
C TRP A 84 -3.63 -13.52 -2.26
N ILE A 85 -3.84 -14.37 -3.25
CA ILE A 85 -4.38 -14.01 -4.56
C ILE A 85 -5.50 -14.98 -4.95
N GLY A 86 -6.69 -14.45 -5.16
CA GLY A 86 -7.76 -15.18 -5.81
C GLY A 86 -7.59 -15.17 -7.33
N LEU A 87 -7.84 -16.31 -7.98
CA LEU A 87 -7.90 -16.43 -9.44
C LEU A 87 -9.37 -16.49 -9.85
N PHE A 88 -9.84 -15.52 -10.61
CA PHE A 88 -11.24 -15.29 -10.95
C PHE A 88 -11.45 -15.33 -12.47
N ARG A 89 -12.67 -15.63 -12.94
CA ARG A 89 -12.99 -15.55 -14.37
C ARG A 89 -12.94 -14.12 -14.90
N ALA A 90 -13.68 -13.23 -14.28
CA ALA A 90 -13.70 -11.80 -14.61
C ALA A 90 -14.21 -10.98 -13.44
N PRO A 91 -13.80 -9.71 -13.31
CA PRO A 91 -14.43 -8.80 -12.37
C PRO A 91 -15.81 -8.34 -12.87
N ARG A 92 -16.69 -8.02 -11.94
CA ARG A 92 -17.88 -7.22 -12.19
C ARG A 92 -17.55 -5.75 -11.96
N PRO A 93 -17.55 -4.91 -13.02
CA PRO A 93 -17.38 -3.47 -12.82
C PRO A 93 -18.62 -2.87 -12.16
N LEU A 94 -18.40 -2.00 -11.19
CA LEU A 94 -19.43 -1.28 -10.44
C LEU A 94 -19.15 0.22 -10.51
N ASP A 95 -20.20 1.02 -10.70
CA ASP A 95 -20.15 2.44 -10.39
C ASP A 95 -20.31 2.69 -8.89
N ASP A 96 -20.23 3.95 -8.44
CA ASP A 96 -20.37 4.29 -7.01
C ASP A 96 -21.74 3.86 -6.43
N ALA A 97 -22.82 3.91 -7.21
CA ALA A 97 -24.15 3.44 -6.78
C ALA A 97 -24.20 1.92 -6.63
N GLY A 98 -23.66 1.19 -7.61
CA GLY A 98 -23.54 -0.27 -7.57
C GLY A 98 -22.65 -0.76 -6.43
N THR A 99 -21.55 -0.05 -6.17
CA THR A 99 -20.67 -0.36 -5.04
C THR A 99 -21.39 -0.17 -3.71
N ARG A 100 -22.12 0.93 -3.53
CA ARG A 100 -22.94 1.14 -2.31
C ARG A 100 -24.02 0.08 -2.15
N ALA A 101 -24.73 -0.25 -3.21
CA ALA A 101 -25.77 -1.28 -3.17
C ALA A 101 -25.19 -2.66 -2.80
N TRP A 102 -24.01 -3.00 -3.33
CA TRP A 102 -23.32 -4.24 -2.96
C TRP A 102 -22.91 -4.24 -1.48
N LEU A 103 -22.33 -3.15 -0.98
CA LEU A 103 -21.97 -3.02 0.44
C LEU A 103 -23.21 -3.14 1.34
N GLU A 104 -24.32 -2.49 1.00
CA GLU A 104 -25.59 -2.58 1.74
C GLU A 104 -26.11 -4.01 1.81
N THR A 105 -26.09 -4.73 0.68
CA THR A 105 -26.50 -6.14 0.62
C THR A 105 -25.62 -7.06 1.46
N ASN A 106 -24.33 -6.69 1.66
CA ASN A 106 -23.36 -7.50 2.38
C ASN A 106 -23.09 -7.03 3.82
N GLY A 107 -23.96 -6.21 4.37
CA GLY A 107 -23.97 -5.89 5.80
C GLY A 107 -23.46 -4.51 6.18
N ALA A 108 -23.40 -3.55 5.25
CA ALA A 108 -22.97 -2.17 5.56
C ALA A 108 -23.85 -1.44 6.59
N ALA A 109 -25.11 -1.88 6.76
CA ALA A 109 -26.04 -1.36 7.77
C ALA A 109 -25.93 -2.07 9.12
N GLU A 110 -25.14 -3.13 9.21
CA GLU A 110 -24.94 -3.88 10.43
C GLU A 110 -24.04 -3.12 11.42
N ARG A 111 -23.91 -3.69 12.61
CA ARG A 111 -23.07 -3.11 13.66
C ARG A 111 -21.59 -3.37 13.37
N ALA A 112 -20.77 -2.37 13.61
CA ALA A 112 -19.32 -2.48 13.71
C ALA A 112 -18.86 -1.67 14.93
N LYS A 113 -18.08 -2.28 15.82
CA LYS A 113 -17.57 -1.65 17.03
C LYS A 113 -16.09 -1.95 17.18
N ILE A 114 -15.32 -0.89 17.43
CA ILE A 114 -13.92 -0.96 17.84
C ILE A 114 -13.84 -0.62 19.32
N SER A 115 -13.07 -1.39 20.09
CA SER A 115 -12.76 -1.13 21.50
C SER A 115 -11.30 -1.51 21.80
N ASP A 116 -10.82 -1.13 22.97
CA ASP A 116 -9.46 -1.45 23.46
C ASP A 116 -8.34 -1.04 22.49
N LEU A 117 -8.50 0.14 21.86
CA LEU A 117 -7.51 0.69 20.93
C LEU A 117 -6.24 1.09 21.69
N HIS A 118 -5.10 0.53 21.29
CA HIS A 118 -3.80 0.85 21.87
C HIS A 118 -2.69 0.73 20.83
N LEU A 119 -1.61 1.48 21.03
CA LEU A 119 -0.41 1.41 20.22
C LEU A 119 0.45 0.21 20.62
N SER A 120 1.16 -0.38 19.65
CA SER A 120 2.14 -1.45 19.90
C SER A 120 3.37 -0.96 20.67
N TRP A 121 3.69 0.32 20.55
CA TRP A 121 4.84 0.95 21.19
C TRP A 121 4.42 2.08 22.15
N SER A 122 5.19 2.27 23.22
CA SER A 122 5.15 3.48 23.99
C SER A 122 5.89 4.61 23.29
N ARG A 123 5.68 5.85 23.76
CA ARG A 123 6.41 7.02 23.24
C ARG A 123 7.92 6.88 23.41
N GLU A 124 8.36 6.27 24.50
CA GLU A 124 9.78 6.03 24.81
C GLU A 124 10.39 5.02 23.84
N GLN A 125 9.68 3.94 23.52
CA GLN A 125 10.12 2.94 22.53
C GLN A 125 10.23 3.57 21.14
N TYR A 126 9.23 4.36 20.74
CA TYR A 126 9.29 5.10 19.48
C TYR A 126 10.50 6.06 19.43
N ALA A 127 10.74 6.83 20.49
CA ALA A 127 11.87 7.75 20.55
C ALA A 127 13.22 7.02 20.46
N GLN A 128 13.36 5.83 21.06
CA GLN A 128 14.56 5.01 20.93
C GLN A 128 14.79 4.56 19.50
N ALA A 129 13.75 4.06 18.83
CA ALA A 129 13.83 3.65 17.41
C ALA A 129 14.09 4.85 16.48
N PHE A 130 13.46 5.99 16.77
CA PHE A 130 13.70 7.25 16.02
C PHE A 130 15.16 7.68 16.12
N ASN A 131 15.75 7.73 17.33
CA ASN A 131 17.15 8.10 17.53
C ASN A 131 18.10 7.13 16.81
N ALA A 132 17.80 5.82 16.81
CA ALA A 132 18.58 4.86 16.05
C ALA A 132 18.52 5.13 14.54
N VAL A 133 17.36 5.54 14.00
CA VAL A 133 17.24 5.97 12.59
C VAL A 133 18.08 7.22 12.32
N GLU A 134 18.08 8.21 13.23
CA GLU A 134 18.94 9.41 13.10
C GLU A 134 20.43 9.03 13.07
N ASP A 135 20.85 8.08 13.91
CA ASP A 135 22.23 7.60 13.94
C ASP A 135 22.62 6.92 12.59
N TYR A 136 21.72 6.10 12.01
CA TYR A 136 21.93 5.51 10.68
C TYR A 136 22.01 6.56 9.57
N ILE A 137 21.17 7.59 9.63
CA ILE A 137 21.20 8.70 8.68
C ILE A 137 22.51 9.50 8.84
N ALA A 138 22.92 9.80 10.06
CA ALA A 138 24.16 10.52 10.34
C ALA A 138 25.42 9.74 9.93
N ALA A 139 25.37 8.38 10.03
CA ALA A 139 26.42 7.49 9.56
C ALA A 139 26.47 7.38 8.02
N GLY A 140 25.43 7.85 7.31
CA GLY A 140 25.34 7.77 5.85
C GLY A 140 24.86 6.39 5.33
N ASP A 141 24.33 5.55 6.20
CA ASP A 141 23.76 4.25 5.81
C ASP A 141 22.49 4.42 4.95
N VAL A 142 21.65 5.39 5.30
CA VAL A 142 20.39 5.70 4.62
C VAL A 142 20.14 7.21 4.59
N TYR A 143 19.31 7.65 3.66
CA TYR A 143 18.82 9.04 3.57
C TYR A 143 17.44 9.19 4.22
N GLN A 144 16.66 8.12 4.21
CA GLN A 144 15.31 8.05 4.78
C GLN A 144 14.99 6.63 5.22
N ILE A 145 14.25 6.50 6.31
CA ILE A 145 13.56 5.28 6.73
C ILE A 145 12.08 5.60 7.00
N ASN A 146 11.19 4.78 6.47
CA ASN A 146 9.79 4.79 6.87
C ASN A 146 9.63 3.93 8.12
N LEU A 147 9.68 4.56 9.32
CA LEU A 147 9.52 3.88 10.60
C LEU A 147 8.04 3.71 10.93
N THR A 148 7.65 2.48 11.33
CA THR A 148 6.24 2.15 11.53
C THR A 148 5.99 1.46 12.86
N LEU A 149 4.74 1.57 13.32
CA LEU A 149 4.19 0.86 14.47
C LEU A 149 2.72 0.56 14.19
N LYS A 150 2.03 -0.11 15.13
CA LYS A 150 0.66 -0.53 14.92
C LYS A 150 -0.29 -0.05 16.00
N TYR A 151 -1.53 0.24 15.61
CA TYR A 151 -2.66 0.14 16.49
C TYR A 151 -3.18 -1.30 16.52
N HIS A 152 -3.50 -1.77 17.73
CA HIS A 152 -4.26 -2.99 17.96
C HIS A 152 -5.57 -2.64 18.63
N PHE A 153 -6.61 -3.42 18.33
CA PHE A 153 -7.94 -3.18 18.92
C PHE A 153 -8.80 -4.44 18.85
N ALA A 154 -9.79 -4.52 19.76
CA ALA A 154 -10.85 -5.50 19.66
C ALA A 154 -11.91 -5.05 18.65
N PHE A 155 -12.41 -5.97 17.85
CA PHE A 155 -13.42 -5.72 16.84
C PHE A 155 -14.62 -6.67 17.02
N GLU A 156 -15.82 -6.10 16.97
CA GLU A 156 -17.10 -6.83 16.99
C GLU A 156 -17.99 -6.36 15.85
N GLY A 157 -18.62 -7.29 15.15
CA GLY A 157 -19.61 -6.98 14.12
C GLY A 157 -19.14 -7.31 12.71
N ASN A 158 -19.72 -6.61 11.72
CA ASN A 158 -19.49 -6.90 10.31
C ASN A 158 -18.34 -6.02 9.74
N PRO A 159 -17.26 -6.61 9.16
CA PRO A 159 -16.18 -5.87 8.51
C PRO A 159 -16.66 -4.95 7.38
N VAL A 160 -17.71 -5.35 6.64
CA VAL A 160 -18.29 -4.53 5.56
C VAL A 160 -18.91 -3.25 6.12
N ALA A 161 -19.52 -3.32 7.31
CA ALA A 161 -20.07 -2.13 7.98
C ALA A 161 -18.95 -1.15 8.38
N LEU A 162 -17.84 -1.65 8.91
CA LEU A 162 -16.67 -0.83 9.21
C LEU A 162 -16.11 -0.18 7.94
N TYR A 163 -15.89 -0.98 6.88
CA TYR A 163 -15.41 -0.45 5.60
C TYR A 163 -16.32 0.64 5.05
N ALA A 164 -17.63 0.41 5.01
CA ALA A 164 -18.60 1.39 4.52
C ALA A 164 -18.60 2.68 5.36
N ALA A 165 -18.39 2.59 6.68
CA ALA A 165 -18.28 3.75 7.55
C ALA A 165 -17.01 4.55 7.26
N LEU A 166 -15.86 3.90 7.08
CA LEU A 166 -14.58 4.51 6.74
C LEU A 166 -14.61 5.14 5.33
N ARG A 167 -15.16 4.43 4.34
CA ARG A 167 -15.35 4.91 2.95
C ARG A 167 -16.13 6.22 2.87
N ARG A 168 -17.16 6.40 3.71
CA ARG A 168 -17.93 7.66 3.78
C ARG A 168 -17.10 8.83 4.30
N LYS A 169 -16.15 8.55 5.22
CA LYS A 169 -15.28 9.59 5.79
C LYS A 169 -14.13 9.95 4.86
N GLN A 170 -13.53 8.93 4.23
CA GLN A 170 -12.34 9.06 3.40
C GLN A 170 -12.58 8.42 2.02
N ARG A 171 -12.81 9.25 1.01
CA ARG A 171 -12.86 8.81 -0.39
C ARG A 171 -11.45 8.70 -0.96
N VAL A 172 -11.17 7.61 -1.67
CA VAL A 172 -9.87 7.33 -2.28
C VAL A 172 -10.06 6.69 -3.66
N ALA A 173 -9.03 6.76 -4.50
CA ALA A 173 -9.04 6.13 -5.84
C ALA A 173 -8.63 4.65 -5.79
N HIS A 174 -7.84 4.24 -4.79
CA HIS A 174 -7.24 2.92 -4.72
C HIS A 174 -7.65 2.16 -3.43
N GLY A 175 -8.93 2.27 -3.05
CA GLY A 175 -9.49 1.52 -1.94
C GLY A 175 -9.63 0.03 -2.24
N ALA A 176 -9.73 -0.79 -1.17
CA ALA A 176 -9.98 -2.21 -1.32
C ALA A 176 -10.70 -2.79 -0.08
N LEU A 177 -11.56 -3.75 -0.33
CA LEU A 177 -12.13 -4.61 0.70
C LEU A 177 -11.96 -6.07 0.26
N ILE A 178 -11.20 -6.84 1.04
CA ILE A 178 -10.99 -8.27 0.81
C ILE A 178 -11.60 -9.05 1.97
N GLY A 179 -12.47 -9.98 1.67
CA GLY A 179 -13.00 -10.94 2.62
C GLY A 179 -12.52 -12.34 2.31
N THR A 180 -11.92 -13.00 3.30
CA THR A 180 -11.54 -14.41 3.28
C THR A 180 -12.16 -15.14 4.47
N PRO A 181 -12.11 -16.47 4.55
CA PRO A 181 -12.58 -17.19 5.74
C PRO A 181 -11.87 -16.77 7.04
N ASP A 182 -10.60 -16.39 6.96
CA ASP A 182 -9.73 -16.21 8.13
C ASP A 182 -9.40 -14.75 8.43
N LEU A 183 -9.49 -13.86 7.43
CA LEU A 183 -9.14 -12.45 7.58
C LEU A 183 -9.95 -11.55 6.66
N ASN A 184 -10.09 -10.28 7.05
CA ASN A 184 -10.61 -9.21 6.22
C ASN A 184 -9.60 -8.08 6.15
N VAL A 185 -9.38 -7.55 4.93
CA VAL A 185 -8.51 -6.40 4.68
C VAL A 185 -9.34 -5.23 4.19
N LEU A 186 -9.28 -4.12 4.93
CA LEU A 186 -10.02 -2.90 4.65
C LEU A 186 -9.00 -1.79 4.36
N SER A 187 -8.79 -1.46 3.09
CA SER A 187 -7.81 -0.47 2.67
C SER A 187 -8.47 0.78 2.11
N LEU A 188 -8.04 1.95 2.58
CA LEU A 188 -8.43 3.26 2.07
C LEU A 188 -7.21 3.99 1.52
N SER A 189 -6.42 3.28 0.72
CA SER A 189 -5.19 3.80 0.16
C SER A 189 -5.45 4.91 -0.87
N PRO A 190 -4.78 6.06 -0.74
CA PRO A 190 -4.79 7.09 -1.75
C PRO A 190 -3.69 6.90 -2.81
N GLU A 191 -2.71 6.01 -2.57
CA GLU A 191 -1.45 5.96 -3.31
C GLU A 191 -1.42 4.82 -4.31
N LEU A 192 -1.17 5.18 -5.59
CA LEU A 192 -0.87 4.22 -6.63
C LEU A 192 0.58 3.75 -6.51
N PHE A 193 0.78 2.45 -6.29
CA PHE A 193 2.10 1.85 -6.33
C PHE A 193 2.60 1.76 -7.77
N PHE A 194 1.89 1.02 -8.60
CA PHE A 194 2.09 1.04 -10.05
C PHE A 194 0.81 0.63 -10.80
N ARG A 195 0.72 1.09 -12.05
CA ARG A 195 -0.24 0.63 -13.05
C ARG A 195 0.52 0.18 -14.29
N ARG A 196 0.04 -0.88 -14.90
CA ARG A 196 0.51 -1.37 -16.19
C ARG A 196 -0.66 -1.45 -17.16
N GLU A 197 -0.53 -0.86 -18.33
CA GLU A 197 -1.45 -0.93 -19.46
C GLU A 197 -0.66 -1.33 -20.71
N GLY A 198 -0.77 -2.58 -21.11
CA GLY A 198 0.08 -3.16 -22.16
C GLY A 198 1.57 -3.13 -21.76
N LYS A 199 2.35 -2.27 -22.44
CA LYS A 199 3.76 -2.03 -22.11
C LYS A 199 3.99 -0.75 -21.30
N HIS A 200 2.99 0.09 -21.18
CA HIS A 200 3.10 1.33 -20.43
C HIS A 200 2.98 1.05 -18.93
N MET A 201 3.94 1.57 -18.17
CA MET A 201 3.93 1.54 -16.72
C MET A 201 3.88 2.95 -16.16
N SER A 202 3.09 3.15 -15.12
CA SER A 202 3.04 4.41 -14.38
C SER A 202 3.07 4.16 -12.87
N ALA A 203 3.72 5.07 -12.15
CA ALA A 203 3.71 5.14 -10.69
C ALA A 203 3.44 6.59 -10.26
N ARG A 204 2.79 6.77 -9.09
CA ARG A 204 2.44 8.10 -8.60
C ARG A 204 2.67 8.22 -7.10
N PRO A 205 3.93 8.37 -6.68
CA PRO A 205 4.26 8.55 -5.28
C PRO A 205 3.66 9.84 -4.71
N MET A 206 3.38 9.79 -3.42
CA MET A 206 2.82 10.90 -2.65
C MET A 206 3.77 11.23 -1.49
N LYS A 207 4.36 12.42 -1.51
CA LYS A 207 5.16 12.97 -0.41
C LYS A 207 4.93 14.47 -0.33
N GLY A 208 4.78 14.95 0.88
CA GLY A 208 4.41 16.34 1.16
C GLY A 208 2.92 16.50 1.37
N THR A 209 2.54 16.99 2.55
CA THR A 209 1.14 17.14 2.98
C THR A 209 0.92 18.51 3.60
N ALA A 210 -0.20 19.13 3.30
CA ALA A 210 -0.67 20.33 3.99
C ALA A 210 -2.15 20.17 4.38
N PRO A 211 -2.58 20.72 5.53
CA PRO A 211 -3.98 20.69 5.91
C PRO A 211 -4.82 21.55 4.97
N ARG A 212 -6.13 21.32 4.96
CA ARG A 212 -7.09 22.18 4.28
C ARG A 212 -7.26 23.49 5.05
N GLY A 213 -7.36 24.58 4.31
CA GLY A 213 -7.66 25.90 4.89
C GLY A 213 -9.12 26.01 5.35
N ARG A 214 -9.33 26.80 6.42
CA ARG A 214 -10.68 27.10 6.95
C ARG A 214 -11.48 28.05 6.04
N THR A 215 -10.78 28.80 5.18
CA THR A 215 -11.36 29.70 4.18
C THR A 215 -10.77 29.40 2.80
N PRO A 216 -11.47 29.72 1.68
CA PRO A 216 -10.91 29.54 0.34
C PRO A 216 -9.56 30.23 0.12
N ARG A 217 -9.33 31.40 0.74
CA ARG A 217 -8.07 32.14 0.64
C ARG A 217 -6.93 31.44 1.39
N GLU A 218 -7.22 30.93 2.58
CA GLU A 218 -6.25 30.16 3.38
C GLU A 218 -5.92 28.84 2.68
N ASP A 219 -6.92 28.16 2.14
CA ASP A 219 -6.76 26.88 1.40
C ASP A 219 -5.85 27.06 0.19
N ALA A 220 -6.09 28.11 -0.62
CA ALA A 220 -5.23 28.44 -1.76
C ALA A 220 -3.79 28.78 -1.33
N ARG A 221 -3.62 29.48 -0.20
CA ARG A 221 -2.29 29.79 0.36
C ARG A 221 -1.54 28.53 0.79
N LEU A 222 -2.20 27.62 1.50
CA LEU A 222 -1.61 26.36 1.94
C LEU A 222 -1.23 25.46 0.75
N LYS A 223 -2.09 25.40 -0.27
CA LYS A 223 -1.78 24.69 -1.52
C LYS A 223 -0.55 25.28 -2.22
N THR A 224 -0.47 26.62 -2.32
CA THR A 224 0.67 27.29 -2.94
C THR A 224 1.95 27.10 -2.10
N TRP A 225 1.83 27.20 -0.78
CA TRP A 225 2.95 26.95 0.13
C TRP A 225 3.51 25.54 -0.10
N LEU A 226 2.66 24.51 -0.08
CA LEU A 226 3.09 23.12 -0.30
C LEU A 226 3.83 22.94 -1.64
N ALA A 227 3.35 23.58 -2.71
CA ALA A 227 3.98 23.52 -4.02
C ALA A 227 5.37 24.17 -4.09
N MET A 228 5.67 25.10 -3.16
CA MET A 228 6.90 25.91 -3.15
C MET A 228 7.88 25.53 -2.05
N ASP A 229 7.43 24.76 -1.05
CA ASP A 229 8.23 24.39 0.13
C ASP A 229 9.41 23.50 -0.29
N GLU A 230 10.63 23.96 0.01
CA GLU A 230 11.85 23.30 -0.42
C GLU A 230 12.03 21.91 0.21
N LYS A 231 11.66 21.76 1.50
CA LYS A 231 11.76 20.48 2.22
C LYS A 231 10.82 19.45 1.61
N GLN A 232 9.53 19.78 1.44
CA GLN A 232 8.53 18.89 0.88
C GLN A 232 8.87 18.46 -0.56
N ARG A 233 9.43 19.39 -1.35
CA ARG A 233 9.91 19.11 -2.71
C ARG A 233 11.13 18.20 -2.70
N ALA A 234 12.09 18.41 -1.79
CA ALA A 234 13.27 17.57 -1.67
C ALA A 234 12.91 16.12 -1.29
N GLU A 235 12.00 15.95 -0.31
CA GLU A 235 11.49 14.64 0.08
C GLU A 235 10.75 13.95 -1.07
N ASN A 236 9.90 14.67 -1.80
CA ASN A 236 9.19 14.13 -2.96
C ASN A 236 10.17 13.71 -4.06
N LEU A 237 11.17 14.55 -4.37
CA LEU A 237 12.18 14.26 -5.40
C LEU A 237 12.99 13.01 -5.07
N MET A 238 13.35 12.81 -3.79
CA MET A 238 14.08 11.62 -3.36
C MET A 238 13.28 10.33 -3.64
N ILE A 239 11.97 10.34 -3.38
CA ILE A 239 11.11 9.19 -3.68
C ILE A 239 10.90 9.02 -5.18
N VAL A 240 10.79 10.11 -5.94
CA VAL A 240 10.76 10.06 -7.40
C VAL A 240 12.01 9.37 -7.95
N ASP A 241 13.21 9.75 -7.48
CA ASP A 241 14.46 9.13 -7.93
C ASP A 241 14.56 7.65 -7.54
N LEU A 242 14.08 7.28 -6.36
CA LEU A 242 14.02 5.88 -5.93
C LEU A 242 13.11 5.05 -6.85
N LEU A 243 11.91 5.54 -7.16
CA LEU A 243 10.97 4.84 -8.05
C LEU A 243 11.42 4.85 -9.52
N ARG A 244 12.10 5.90 -9.97
CA ARG A 244 12.76 5.92 -11.29
C ARG A 244 13.80 4.80 -11.40
N ASN A 245 14.61 4.61 -10.35
CA ASN A 245 15.58 3.53 -10.29
C ASN A 245 14.87 2.16 -10.32
N ASP A 246 13.83 1.97 -9.54
CA ASP A 246 13.07 0.72 -9.50
C ASP A 246 12.42 0.39 -10.86
N LEU A 247 11.72 1.35 -11.47
CA LEU A 247 11.13 1.20 -12.81
C LEU A 247 12.22 0.96 -13.86
N GLY A 248 13.36 1.62 -13.75
CA GLY A 248 14.49 1.47 -14.66
C GLY A 248 15.03 0.03 -14.76
N ARG A 249 14.84 -0.79 -13.71
CA ARG A 249 15.25 -2.21 -13.70
C ARG A 249 14.43 -3.08 -14.66
N VAL A 250 13.19 -2.70 -14.94
CA VAL A 250 12.26 -3.44 -15.81
C VAL A 250 11.90 -2.71 -17.11
N ALA A 251 12.24 -1.43 -17.20
CA ALA A 251 11.93 -0.57 -18.34
C ALA A 251 12.92 -0.72 -19.48
N LYS A 252 12.52 -0.32 -20.68
CA LYS A 252 13.43 -0.09 -21.79
C LYS A 252 14.40 1.05 -21.44
N ILE A 253 15.64 0.91 -21.82
CA ILE A 253 16.66 1.94 -21.58
C ILE A 253 16.20 3.27 -22.21
N GLY A 254 16.24 4.33 -21.41
CA GLY A 254 15.87 5.70 -21.80
C GLY A 254 14.36 5.97 -21.87
N SER A 255 13.49 5.03 -21.44
CA SER A 255 12.03 5.23 -21.45
C SER A 255 11.45 5.72 -20.13
N VAL A 256 12.24 5.81 -19.07
CA VAL A 256 11.75 6.29 -17.77
C VAL A 256 11.70 7.82 -17.79
N GLU A 257 10.52 8.37 -17.64
CA GLU A 257 10.24 9.80 -17.67
C GLU A 257 9.48 10.25 -16.42
N VAL A 258 9.76 11.47 -15.94
CA VAL A 258 8.96 12.14 -14.92
C VAL A 258 8.02 13.09 -15.65
N THR A 259 6.73 12.78 -15.65
CA THR A 259 5.73 13.48 -16.46
C THR A 259 5.09 14.65 -15.73
N ASP A 260 5.09 14.62 -14.39
CA ASP A 260 4.26 15.50 -13.57
C ASP A 260 4.91 15.67 -12.19
N LEU A 261 5.87 16.60 -12.09
CA LEU A 261 6.68 16.82 -10.89
C LEU A 261 6.04 17.86 -9.96
N PHE A 262 5.92 17.54 -8.66
CA PHE A 262 5.44 18.43 -7.59
C PHE A 262 4.00 18.95 -7.79
N THR A 263 3.15 18.16 -8.39
CA THR A 263 1.72 18.51 -8.51
C THR A 263 1.03 18.43 -7.16
N VAL A 264 0.27 19.48 -6.79
CA VAL A 264 -0.49 19.47 -5.55
C VAL A 264 -1.95 19.13 -5.84
N GLU A 265 -2.33 17.92 -5.46
CA GLU A 265 -3.69 17.42 -5.49
C GLU A 265 -4.46 17.86 -4.24
N THR A 266 -5.75 18.10 -4.39
CA THR A 266 -6.61 18.57 -3.29
C THR A 266 -7.59 17.45 -2.94
N TYR A 267 -7.43 16.89 -1.75
CA TYR A 267 -8.34 15.93 -1.14
C TYR A 267 -9.30 16.62 -0.17
N ARG A 268 -10.26 15.87 0.36
CA ARG A 268 -11.25 16.43 1.30
C ARG A 268 -10.62 16.99 2.57
N SER A 269 -9.63 16.29 3.11
CA SER A 269 -8.98 16.60 4.41
C SER A 269 -7.61 17.25 4.29
N VAL A 270 -6.92 17.09 3.16
CA VAL A 270 -5.54 17.54 2.96
C VAL A 270 -5.28 17.98 1.52
N HIS A 271 -4.22 18.77 1.32
CA HIS A 271 -3.48 18.88 0.07
C HIS A 271 -2.32 17.91 0.09
N GLN A 272 -2.06 17.23 -1.00
CA GLN A 272 -1.00 16.22 -1.13
C GLN A 272 -0.14 16.52 -2.35
N MET A 273 1.18 16.53 -2.18
CA MET A 273 2.10 16.63 -3.33
C MET A 273 2.32 15.25 -3.93
N THR A 274 2.17 15.16 -5.25
CA THR A 274 2.36 13.94 -6.04
C THR A 274 3.29 14.20 -7.20
N SER A 275 3.92 13.14 -7.71
CA SER A 275 4.72 13.20 -8.95
C SER A 275 4.42 11.98 -9.80
N GLY A 276 4.28 12.18 -11.11
CA GLY A 276 4.06 11.11 -12.09
C GLY A 276 5.39 10.57 -12.62
N ILE A 277 5.51 9.25 -12.71
CA ILE A 277 6.65 8.57 -13.33
C ILE A 277 6.08 7.57 -14.31
N GLU A 278 6.56 7.58 -15.54
CA GLU A 278 6.14 6.68 -16.60
C GLU A 278 7.33 5.94 -17.20
N ALA A 279 7.08 4.74 -17.73
CA ALA A 279 8.10 3.93 -18.34
C ALA A 279 7.51 2.96 -19.36
N GLU A 280 8.30 2.51 -20.34
CA GLU A 280 7.93 1.41 -21.23
C GLU A 280 8.56 0.10 -20.75
N LEU A 281 7.74 -0.88 -20.34
CA LEU A 281 8.18 -2.19 -19.88
C LEU A 281 8.87 -2.95 -21.01
N ARG A 282 9.99 -3.62 -20.71
CA ARG A 282 10.62 -4.56 -21.63
C ARG A 282 9.69 -5.77 -21.88
N SER A 283 9.72 -6.31 -23.08
CA SER A 283 8.84 -7.41 -23.49
C SER A 283 9.15 -8.76 -22.83
N ASP A 284 10.34 -8.91 -22.26
CA ASP A 284 10.83 -10.09 -21.55
C ASP A 284 10.50 -10.09 -20.04
N MET A 285 9.87 -9.04 -19.52
CA MET A 285 9.54 -8.88 -18.10
C MET A 285 8.17 -9.47 -17.75
N GLY A 286 8.16 -10.40 -16.82
CA GLY A 286 6.96 -11.00 -16.25
C GLY A 286 6.60 -10.46 -14.86
N LEU A 287 5.59 -11.09 -14.24
CA LEU A 287 5.16 -10.73 -12.88
C LEU A 287 6.30 -10.82 -11.86
N LYS A 288 7.08 -11.90 -11.89
CA LYS A 288 8.19 -12.10 -10.96
C LYS A 288 9.25 -11.01 -11.08
N ASP A 289 9.58 -10.62 -12.31
CA ASP A 289 10.58 -9.59 -12.58
C ASP A 289 10.11 -8.23 -12.08
N MET A 290 8.83 -7.89 -12.31
CA MET A 290 8.22 -6.67 -11.79
C MET A 290 8.24 -6.63 -10.27
N LEU A 291 7.82 -7.71 -9.60
CA LEU A 291 7.84 -7.76 -8.13
C LEU A 291 9.26 -7.64 -7.58
N ARG A 292 10.24 -8.37 -8.11
CA ARG A 292 11.65 -8.28 -7.67
C ARG A 292 12.27 -6.89 -7.88
N ALA A 293 11.82 -6.16 -8.89
CA ALA A 293 12.34 -4.83 -9.16
C ALA A 293 11.68 -3.74 -8.31
N LEU A 294 10.36 -3.83 -8.13
CA LEU A 294 9.55 -2.75 -7.58
C LEU A 294 9.21 -2.93 -6.12
N PHE A 295 8.93 -4.17 -5.67
CA PHE A 295 8.32 -4.46 -4.38
C PHE A 295 9.37 -4.68 -3.26
N PRO A 296 9.10 -4.17 -2.03
CA PRO A 296 8.03 -3.24 -1.66
C PRO A 296 8.24 -1.84 -2.25
N CYS A 297 7.19 -1.01 -2.20
CA CYS A 297 7.26 0.36 -2.71
C CYS A 297 8.32 1.18 -1.96
N GLY A 298 9.10 1.96 -2.69
CA GLY A 298 10.14 2.81 -2.13
C GLY A 298 9.61 3.86 -1.15
N SER A 299 8.39 4.37 -1.38
CA SER A 299 7.76 5.39 -0.53
C SER A 299 7.50 4.94 0.91
N VAL A 300 7.38 3.62 1.13
CA VAL A 300 7.11 3.00 2.44
C VAL A 300 8.25 2.14 2.99
N THR A 301 9.43 2.24 2.38
CA THR A 301 10.67 1.59 2.83
C THR A 301 11.70 2.65 3.23
N GLY A 302 12.49 3.10 2.31
CA GLY A 302 13.53 4.11 2.48
C GLY A 302 14.56 4.05 1.38
N ALA A 303 15.59 4.85 1.50
CA ALA A 303 16.63 5.00 0.49
C ALA A 303 18.04 4.93 1.12
N PRO A 304 18.92 4.02 0.67
CA PRO A 304 18.72 2.94 -0.31
C PRO A 304 17.79 1.83 0.19
N LYS A 305 16.92 1.29 -0.68
CA LYS A 305 15.84 0.36 -0.30
C LYS A 305 16.32 -0.85 0.51
N MET A 306 17.35 -1.56 0.03
CA MET A 306 17.84 -2.77 0.68
C MET A 306 18.31 -2.49 2.10
N ARG A 307 19.14 -1.46 2.29
CA ARG A 307 19.65 -1.08 3.61
C ARG A 307 18.54 -0.61 4.54
N ALA A 308 17.60 0.16 4.02
CA ALA A 308 16.41 0.56 4.78
C ALA A 308 15.60 -0.66 5.27
N MET A 309 15.39 -1.68 4.44
CA MET A 309 14.67 -2.90 4.83
C MET A 309 15.41 -3.70 5.91
N GLU A 310 16.75 -3.74 5.90
CA GLU A 310 17.56 -4.33 6.98
C GLU A 310 17.32 -3.61 8.30
N ILE A 311 17.44 -2.28 8.31
CA ILE A 311 17.26 -1.45 9.50
C ILE A 311 15.82 -1.49 10.02
N ILE A 312 14.82 -1.48 9.12
CA ILE A 312 13.41 -1.65 9.48
C ILE A 312 13.20 -2.97 10.23
N SER A 313 13.74 -4.07 9.71
CA SER A 313 13.63 -5.39 10.36
C SER A 313 14.29 -5.42 11.74
N GLU A 314 15.42 -4.73 11.90
CA GLU A 314 16.13 -4.60 13.18
C GLU A 314 15.33 -3.81 14.21
N LEU A 315 14.76 -2.67 13.80
CA LEU A 315 14.13 -1.72 14.73
C LEU A 315 12.67 -2.06 15.06
N GLU A 316 11.89 -2.51 14.07
CA GLU A 316 10.47 -2.78 14.28
C GLU A 316 10.21 -4.12 14.97
N GLY A 317 11.00 -5.15 14.68
CA GLY A 317 10.95 -6.45 15.34
C GLY A 317 9.65 -7.25 15.14
N ASP A 318 8.64 -6.67 14.48
CA ASP A 318 7.33 -7.28 14.20
C ASP A 318 7.03 -7.22 12.71
N ALA A 319 6.15 -8.12 12.23
CA ALA A 319 5.73 -8.13 10.85
C ALA A 319 4.80 -6.97 10.54
N ARG A 320 5.01 -6.25 9.43
CA ARG A 320 4.10 -5.22 8.94
C ARG A 320 2.80 -5.80 8.37
N GLY A 321 2.87 -7.01 7.81
CA GLY A 321 1.75 -7.71 7.21
C GLY A 321 1.28 -7.05 5.91
N VAL A 322 -0.03 -6.87 5.76
CA VAL A 322 -0.60 -6.21 4.57
C VAL A 322 -0.24 -4.73 4.51
N TYR A 323 -0.11 -4.08 5.67
CA TYR A 323 0.32 -2.69 5.74
C TYR A 323 1.69 -2.49 5.07
N THR A 324 1.84 -1.44 4.27
CA THR A 324 3.00 -1.16 3.42
C THR A 324 3.34 -2.24 2.37
N GLY A 325 2.49 -3.24 2.22
CA GLY A 325 2.44 -4.15 1.09
C GLY A 325 1.71 -3.53 -0.11
N ALA A 326 1.07 -4.36 -0.93
CA ALA A 326 0.30 -3.90 -2.09
C ALA A 326 -0.99 -4.70 -2.27
N ILE A 327 -2.07 -4.02 -2.66
CA ILE A 327 -3.36 -4.63 -2.98
C ILE A 327 -3.75 -4.23 -4.40
N GLY A 328 -4.20 -5.20 -5.19
CA GLY A 328 -4.56 -4.89 -6.56
C GLY A 328 -4.99 -6.10 -7.39
N TYR A 329 -4.84 -5.95 -8.69
CA TYR A 329 -5.19 -7.00 -9.65
C TYR A 329 -4.21 -7.09 -10.81
N ILE A 330 -4.26 -8.23 -11.50
CA ILE A 330 -3.61 -8.50 -12.79
C ILE A 330 -4.64 -9.15 -13.71
N ALA A 331 -4.85 -8.56 -14.87
CA ALA A 331 -5.70 -9.12 -15.92
C ALA A 331 -4.93 -10.15 -16.78
N PRO A 332 -5.63 -11.04 -17.52
CA PRO A 332 -5.00 -11.99 -18.46
C PRO A 332 -4.15 -11.30 -19.54
N SER A 333 -4.48 -10.06 -19.91
CA SER A 333 -3.68 -9.23 -20.83
C SER A 333 -2.30 -8.85 -20.28
N GLY A 334 -2.11 -9.00 -18.95
CA GLY A 334 -0.97 -8.48 -18.22
C GLY A 334 -1.15 -7.06 -17.69
N ASP A 335 -2.27 -6.41 -17.98
CA ASP A 335 -2.63 -5.13 -17.36
C ASP A 335 -2.80 -5.34 -15.86
N ALA A 336 -2.30 -4.40 -15.07
CA ALA A 336 -2.28 -4.53 -13.62
C ALA A 336 -2.39 -3.18 -12.95
N GLU A 337 -2.97 -3.15 -11.76
CA GLU A 337 -2.95 -2.00 -10.88
C GLU A 337 -2.81 -2.46 -9.44
N PHE A 338 -1.85 -1.87 -8.73
CA PHE A 338 -1.63 -2.10 -7.32
C PHE A 338 -1.50 -0.77 -6.58
N ASN A 339 -2.10 -0.70 -5.40
CA ASN A 339 -1.90 0.40 -4.46
C ASN A 339 -0.71 0.11 -3.53
N VAL A 340 -0.24 1.13 -2.83
CA VAL A 340 0.53 0.96 -1.60
C VAL A 340 -0.46 0.77 -0.46
N ALA A 341 -0.42 -0.35 0.25
CA ALA A 341 -1.41 -0.68 1.27
C ALA A 341 -1.20 0.11 2.57
N ILE A 342 -1.40 1.44 2.50
CA ILE A 342 -1.46 2.35 3.66
C ILE A 342 -2.92 2.67 4.02
N ARG A 343 -3.18 3.20 5.22
CA ARG A 343 -4.55 3.38 5.74
C ARG A 343 -5.36 2.09 5.66
N THR A 344 -4.72 1.00 6.05
CA THR A 344 -5.22 -0.36 5.88
C THR A 344 -5.41 -1.02 7.23
N VAL A 345 -6.62 -1.52 7.45
CA VAL A 345 -7.01 -2.29 8.62
C VAL A 345 -7.03 -3.76 8.22
N VAL A 346 -6.47 -4.61 9.06
CA VAL A 346 -6.58 -6.07 8.97
C VAL A 346 -7.36 -6.58 10.16
N LEU A 347 -8.39 -7.37 9.91
CA LEU A 347 -9.22 -8.00 10.93
C LEU A 347 -9.11 -9.51 10.83
N ASP A 348 -8.84 -10.17 11.94
CA ASP A 348 -8.88 -11.62 12.07
C ASP A 348 -9.65 -12.04 13.33
N LYS A 349 -9.59 -13.31 13.68
CA LYS A 349 -10.25 -13.85 14.90
C LYS A 349 -9.71 -13.27 16.21
N ASN A 350 -8.53 -12.62 16.22
CA ASN A 350 -7.89 -12.06 17.41
C ASN A 350 -8.19 -10.56 17.58
N GLY A 351 -8.90 -9.94 16.62
CA GLY A 351 -9.21 -8.50 16.62
C GLY A 351 -8.70 -7.81 15.37
N GLY A 352 -8.39 -6.53 15.49
CA GLY A 352 -7.91 -5.70 14.39
C GLY A 352 -6.52 -5.13 14.62
N GLU A 353 -5.83 -4.88 13.52
CA GLU A 353 -4.60 -4.10 13.52
C GLU A 353 -4.63 -3.07 12.37
N MET A 354 -3.95 -1.96 12.59
CA MET A 354 -3.73 -0.92 11.58
C MET A 354 -2.32 -0.37 11.74
N GLY A 355 -1.50 -0.55 10.71
CA GLY A 355 -0.17 0.05 10.67
C GLY A 355 -0.24 1.56 10.43
N ILE A 356 0.66 2.29 11.09
CA ILE A 356 0.87 3.72 10.98
C ILE A 356 2.37 4.01 10.98
N GLY A 357 2.78 5.18 10.52
CA GLY A 357 4.17 5.61 10.53
C GLY A 357 4.48 6.67 9.49
N GLY A 358 5.71 7.13 9.47
CA GLY A 358 6.19 8.19 8.61
C GLY A 358 7.62 7.99 8.14
N GLY A 359 8.01 8.75 7.12
CA GLY A 359 9.39 8.77 6.62
C GLY A 359 10.26 9.69 7.44
N ILE A 360 11.21 9.15 8.17
CA ILE A 360 12.20 9.89 8.95
C ILE A 360 13.38 10.27 8.04
N VAL A 361 13.71 11.55 8.02
CA VAL A 361 14.83 12.17 7.31
C VAL A 361 15.68 12.98 8.28
N ALA A 362 16.83 13.49 7.85
CA ALA A 362 17.78 14.23 8.69
C ALA A 362 17.17 15.44 9.43
N ASP A 363 16.11 16.06 8.88
CA ASP A 363 15.44 17.22 9.48
C ASP A 363 14.14 16.85 10.22
N SER A 364 13.86 15.54 10.44
CA SER A 364 12.71 15.08 11.21
C SER A 364 12.90 15.35 12.70
N ASN A 365 11.79 15.48 13.43
CA ASN A 365 11.78 15.67 14.89
C ASN A 365 10.89 14.62 15.55
N ALA A 366 11.42 13.88 16.52
CA ALA A 366 10.73 12.77 17.18
C ALA A 366 9.37 13.15 17.79
N HIS A 367 9.23 14.38 18.30
CA HIS A 367 7.97 14.84 18.89
C HIS A 367 6.91 15.05 17.82
N ASP A 368 7.29 15.66 16.70
CA ASP A 368 6.36 15.98 15.62
C ASP A 368 5.94 14.71 14.89
N GLU A 369 6.88 13.81 14.58
CA GLU A 369 6.60 12.50 13.97
C GLU A 369 5.70 11.63 14.88
N TRP A 370 5.94 11.62 16.19
CA TRP A 370 5.06 10.94 17.14
C TRP A 370 3.65 11.54 17.18
N ALA A 371 3.53 12.85 17.04
CA ALA A 371 2.23 13.53 17.06
C ALA A 371 1.40 13.25 15.79
N GLU A 372 2.04 12.82 14.71
CA GLU A 372 1.38 12.39 13.46
C GLU A 372 0.90 10.93 13.51
N THR A 373 1.43 10.10 14.44
CA THR A 373 1.00 8.72 14.66
C THR A 373 -0.26 8.64 15.53
#